data_ac99f87c94e91dae8519c5e7853b12fd
#
_entry.id   ac99f87c94e91dae8519c5e7853b12fd
#
_cell.length_a   1.000
_cell.length_b   1.000
_cell.length_c   1.000
_cell.angle_alpha   90.00
_cell.angle_beta   90.00
_cell.angle_gamma   90.00
#
_symmetry.space_group_name_H-M   'P 1'
#
loop_
_entity.id
_entity.type
_entity.pdbx_description
1 polymer ?
#
loop_
_entity_poly.entity_id
_entity_poly.type
_entity_poly.pdbx_seq_one_letter_code
_entity_poly.pdbx_strand_id
1 'polypeptide(L)'
;VRIMTGAQIPEGADAVVMFEQTIESESTFTIRKPFDHLENISLKGEETTTGDIVLKKGQHINPGAIAVLATYGYTQVPVTIKPSVAIIATGSELLDVEDELEPGKIRNSNGPMIKALAKKIGLEVGTYQLQQDNLESSIQVVKDALSQHDIVITTGGVSVGDFDYLPEIY
;
A
#
# COMPACT_ATOMS: atom_id res chain seq x y z
N VAL A 1 13.14 44.33 -5.68
CA VAL A 1 11.85 43.88 -5.15
C VAL A 1 12.11 42.77 -4.13
N ARG A 2 11.40 42.79 -3.00
CA ARG A 2 11.44 41.67 -2.03
C ARG A 2 10.47 40.58 -2.47
N ILE A 3 10.94 39.38 -2.46
CA ILE A 3 10.16 38.14 -2.73
C ILE A 3 10.44 37.12 -1.64
N MET A 4 9.59 36.09 -1.56
CA MET A 4 9.75 34.95 -0.64
C MET A 4 10.15 33.72 -1.43
N THR A 5 10.67 32.71 -0.76
CA THR A 5 10.97 31.41 -1.33
C THR A 5 9.74 30.85 -2.04
N GLY A 6 9.91 30.36 -3.26
CA GLY A 6 8.83 29.84 -4.12
C GLY A 6 8.05 30.93 -4.90
N ALA A 7 8.36 32.22 -4.71
CA ALA A 7 7.70 33.24 -5.47
C ALA A 7 8.15 33.27 -6.93
N GLN A 8 7.24 33.72 -7.81
CA GLN A 8 7.59 33.98 -9.21
C GLN A 8 8.62 35.08 -9.31
N ILE A 9 9.65 34.87 -10.10
CA ILE A 9 10.69 35.89 -10.36
C ILE A 9 10.08 37.04 -11.16
N PRO A 10 10.25 38.30 -10.71
CA PRO A 10 9.77 39.45 -11.47
C PRO A 10 10.45 39.58 -12.84
N GLU A 11 9.71 40.14 -13.80
CA GLU A 11 10.25 40.39 -15.14
C GLU A 11 11.46 41.31 -15.06
N GLY A 12 12.55 40.95 -15.76
CA GLY A 12 13.81 41.69 -15.80
C GLY A 12 14.76 41.37 -14.65
N ALA A 13 14.38 40.51 -13.69
CA ALA A 13 15.29 40.02 -12.66
C ALA A 13 16.01 38.75 -13.13
N ASP A 14 17.30 38.66 -12.89
CA ASP A 14 18.19 37.60 -13.33
C ASP A 14 19.00 36.93 -12.21
N ALA A 15 18.79 37.35 -10.97
CA ALA A 15 19.34 36.70 -9.78
C ALA A 15 18.51 37.02 -8.53
N VAL A 16 18.55 36.15 -7.54
CA VAL A 16 17.92 36.33 -6.23
C VAL A 16 19.00 36.34 -5.17
N VAL A 17 19.09 37.47 -4.46
CA VAL A 17 20.02 37.63 -3.36
C VAL A 17 19.33 37.28 -2.04
N MET A 18 19.91 36.34 -1.30
CA MET A 18 19.43 36.01 0.04
C MET A 18 19.60 37.19 0.97
N PHE A 19 18.59 37.46 1.81
CA PHE A 19 18.54 38.59 2.72
C PHE A 19 19.80 38.65 3.63
N GLU A 20 20.30 37.53 4.07
CA GLU A 20 21.49 37.42 4.92
C GLU A 20 22.78 37.91 4.23
N GLN A 21 22.76 38.02 2.91
CA GLN A 21 23.88 38.50 2.10
C GLN A 21 23.77 39.99 1.75
N THR A 22 22.77 40.66 2.30
CA THR A 22 22.55 42.10 2.09
C THR A 22 22.81 42.91 3.34
N ILE A 23 23.12 44.19 3.16
CA ILE A 23 23.11 45.20 4.20
C ILE A 23 22.12 46.28 3.76
N GLU A 24 21.04 46.41 4.52
CA GLU A 24 19.98 47.40 4.21
C GLU A 24 20.18 48.70 4.95
N SER A 25 19.80 49.82 4.30
CA SER A 25 19.60 51.11 4.85
C SER A 25 18.24 51.66 4.43
N GLU A 26 17.85 52.86 4.89
CA GLU A 26 16.52 53.43 4.61
C GLU A 26 16.19 53.54 3.10
N SER A 27 17.17 53.76 2.24
CA SER A 27 16.98 54.01 0.81
C SER A 27 17.81 53.12 -0.12
N THR A 28 18.72 52.31 0.44
CA THR A 28 19.63 51.45 -0.34
C THR A 28 19.81 50.08 0.29
N PHE A 29 20.18 49.10 -0.52
CA PHE A 29 20.75 47.87 -0.04
C PHE A 29 22.10 47.62 -0.72
N THR A 30 23.02 47.03 0.03
CA THR A 30 24.34 46.68 -0.48
C THR A 30 24.47 45.15 -0.47
N ILE A 31 24.91 44.60 -1.57
CA ILE A 31 25.24 43.18 -1.68
C ILE A 31 26.72 42.97 -1.34
N ARG A 32 27.03 41.88 -0.62
CA ARG A 32 28.40 41.61 -0.09
C ARG A 32 29.35 40.99 -1.09
N LYS A 33 28.81 40.34 -2.15
CA LYS A 33 29.55 39.69 -3.23
C LYS A 33 28.80 39.81 -4.54
N PRO A 34 29.48 39.69 -5.69
CA PRO A 34 28.79 39.56 -6.96
C PRO A 34 27.97 38.25 -6.98
N PHE A 35 26.92 38.23 -7.77
CA PHE A 35 26.06 37.07 -8.00
C PHE A 35 26.17 36.65 -9.46
N ASP A 36 26.10 35.34 -9.67
CA ASP A 36 26.06 34.81 -11.01
C ASP A 36 24.66 34.94 -11.64
N HIS A 37 24.60 34.94 -12.95
CA HIS A 37 23.34 34.96 -13.68
C HIS A 37 22.52 33.71 -13.31
N LEU A 38 21.25 33.91 -12.97
CA LEU A 38 20.31 32.88 -12.49
C LEU A 38 20.64 32.28 -11.12
N GLU A 39 21.55 32.89 -10.34
CA GLU A 39 21.84 32.39 -8.98
C GLU A 39 20.56 32.45 -8.12
N ASN A 40 20.24 31.32 -7.46
CA ASN A 40 19.05 31.08 -6.64
C ASN A 40 17.71 31.18 -7.40
N ILE A 41 17.70 30.95 -8.69
CA ILE A 41 16.50 30.87 -9.54
C ILE A 41 16.35 29.45 -10.07
N SER A 42 15.22 28.81 -9.76
CA SER A 42 14.86 27.54 -10.38
C SER A 42 14.18 27.75 -11.72
N LEU A 43 14.71 27.15 -12.75
CA LEU A 43 14.18 27.26 -14.10
C LEU A 43 13.02 26.28 -14.35
N LYS A 44 12.15 26.65 -15.27
CA LYS A 44 11.08 25.74 -15.73
C LYS A 44 11.70 24.45 -16.29
N GLY A 45 11.30 23.33 -15.77
CA GLY A 45 11.80 22.01 -16.20
C GLY A 45 13.08 21.55 -15.50
N GLU A 46 13.60 22.30 -14.52
CA GLU A 46 14.80 21.91 -13.75
C GLU A 46 14.59 20.58 -13.00
N GLU A 47 13.44 20.41 -12.35
CA GLU A 47 13.12 19.19 -11.63
C GLU A 47 12.53 18.11 -12.54
N THR A 48 11.65 18.48 -13.48
CA THR A 48 10.92 17.56 -14.33
C THR A 48 10.45 18.25 -15.61
N THR A 49 10.56 17.55 -16.73
CA THR A 49 10.07 18.03 -18.03
C THR A 49 8.85 17.24 -18.50
N THR A 50 8.12 17.82 -19.44
CA THR A 50 6.98 17.12 -20.06
C THR A 50 7.45 15.84 -20.75
N GLY A 51 6.86 14.69 -20.38
CA GLY A 51 7.23 13.37 -20.90
C GLY A 51 8.07 12.53 -19.95
N ASP A 52 8.59 13.12 -18.87
CA ASP A 52 9.32 12.35 -17.85
C ASP A 52 8.39 11.41 -17.10
N ILE A 53 8.88 10.22 -16.81
CA ILE A 53 8.15 9.22 -16.04
C ILE A 53 8.43 9.44 -14.56
N VAL A 54 7.49 10.05 -13.85
CA VAL A 54 7.60 10.34 -12.41
C VAL A 54 7.25 9.14 -11.52
N LEU A 55 6.40 8.21 -12.00
CA LEU A 55 6.08 6.94 -11.36
C LEU A 55 5.98 5.84 -12.40
N LYS A 56 6.51 4.67 -12.10
CA LYS A 56 6.48 3.51 -13.02
C LYS A 56 5.29 2.59 -12.72
N LYS A 57 4.81 1.91 -13.75
CA LYS A 57 3.82 0.84 -13.61
C LYS A 57 4.33 -0.24 -12.64
N GLY A 58 3.47 -0.67 -11.72
CA GLY A 58 3.80 -1.66 -10.68
C GLY A 58 4.50 -1.08 -9.46
N GLN A 59 4.77 0.22 -9.44
CA GLN A 59 5.34 0.87 -8.27
C GLN A 59 4.29 1.00 -7.16
N HIS A 60 4.69 0.71 -5.91
CA HIS A 60 3.83 0.91 -4.74
C HIS A 60 3.60 2.40 -4.50
N ILE A 61 2.32 2.80 -4.43
CA ILE A 61 1.94 4.18 -4.13
C ILE A 61 2.02 4.41 -2.62
N ASN A 62 3.18 4.84 -2.17
CA ASN A 62 3.44 5.28 -0.80
C ASN A 62 3.14 6.78 -0.62
N PRO A 63 3.22 7.36 0.59
CA PRO A 63 2.98 8.78 0.80
C PRO A 63 3.84 9.72 -0.06
N GLY A 64 5.10 9.36 -0.34
CA GLY A 64 5.97 10.12 -1.23
C GLY A 64 5.48 10.10 -2.69
N ALA A 65 5.02 8.96 -3.18
CA ALA A 65 4.40 8.84 -4.50
C ALA A 65 3.13 9.70 -4.60
N ILE A 66 2.32 9.75 -3.53
CA ILE A 66 1.14 10.64 -3.49
C ILE A 66 1.55 12.11 -3.59
N ALA A 67 2.62 12.52 -2.89
CA ALA A 67 3.12 13.88 -2.98
C ALA A 67 3.55 14.24 -4.41
N VAL A 68 4.28 13.34 -5.07
CA VAL A 68 4.69 13.52 -6.49
C VAL A 68 3.47 13.64 -7.41
N LEU A 69 2.49 12.74 -7.27
CA LEU A 69 1.26 12.79 -8.06
C LEU A 69 0.50 14.12 -7.85
N ALA A 70 0.39 14.57 -6.60
CA ALA A 70 -0.27 15.82 -6.25
C ALA A 70 0.46 17.03 -6.83
N THR A 71 1.79 17.05 -6.79
CA THR A 71 2.62 18.12 -7.38
C THR A 71 2.31 18.30 -8.86
N TYR A 72 2.10 17.22 -9.59
CA TYR A 72 1.78 17.25 -11.03
C TYR A 72 0.29 17.24 -11.37
N GLY A 73 -0.59 17.34 -10.38
CA GLY A 73 -2.04 17.49 -10.58
C GLY A 73 -2.78 16.19 -10.93
N TYR A 74 -2.21 15.03 -10.67
CA TYR A 74 -2.90 13.75 -10.87
C TYR A 74 -3.89 13.49 -9.74
N THR A 75 -5.18 13.69 -10.01
CA THR A 75 -6.27 13.44 -9.06
C THR A 75 -6.76 12.00 -9.07
N GLN A 76 -6.55 11.29 -10.17
CA GLN A 76 -6.94 9.89 -10.34
C GLN A 76 -5.81 9.12 -11.04
N VAL A 77 -5.50 7.95 -10.52
CA VAL A 77 -4.44 7.08 -11.02
C VAL A 77 -4.98 5.66 -11.15
N PRO A 78 -4.80 5.00 -12.31
CA PRO A 78 -5.13 3.59 -12.45
C PRO A 78 -4.27 2.74 -11.52
N VAL A 79 -4.91 1.93 -10.68
CA VAL A 79 -4.23 1.03 -9.75
C VAL A 79 -4.76 -0.39 -9.93
N THR A 80 -3.95 -1.39 -9.53
CA THR A 80 -4.41 -2.77 -9.46
C THR A 80 -5.42 -2.94 -8.34
N ILE A 81 -6.46 -3.73 -8.58
CA ILE A 81 -7.39 -4.17 -7.52
C ILE A 81 -6.62 -5.12 -6.62
N LYS A 82 -6.79 -4.97 -5.31
CA LYS A 82 -6.23 -5.92 -4.34
C LYS A 82 -7.01 -7.23 -4.41
N PRO A 83 -6.34 -8.39 -4.39
CA PRO A 83 -7.03 -9.67 -4.36
C PRO A 83 -7.79 -9.84 -3.04
N SER A 84 -8.91 -10.53 -3.11
CA SER A 84 -9.64 -11.04 -1.94
C SER A 84 -9.11 -12.42 -1.55
N VAL A 85 -9.15 -12.75 -0.26
CA VAL A 85 -8.59 -13.99 0.28
C VAL A 85 -9.65 -14.73 1.08
N ALA A 86 -9.85 -16.02 0.78
CA ALA A 86 -10.57 -16.93 1.66
C ALA A 86 -9.58 -17.71 2.52
N ILE A 87 -9.91 -17.91 3.80
CA ILE A 87 -9.16 -18.76 4.71
C ILE A 87 -10.09 -19.91 5.10
N ILE A 88 -9.68 -21.14 4.82
CA ILE A 88 -10.41 -22.35 5.16
C ILE A 88 -9.62 -23.09 6.23
N ALA A 89 -10.19 -23.23 7.43
CA ALA A 89 -9.63 -24.06 8.49
C ALA A 89 -10.26 -25.45 8.42
N THR A 90 -9.42 -26.49 8.45
CA THR A 90 -9.86 -27.88 8.43
C THR A 90 -9.33 -28.61 9.64
N GLY A 91 -10.17 -29.42 10.27
CA GLY A 91 -9.82 -30.23 11.43
C GLY A 91 -11.06 -30.45 12.30
N SER A 92 -11.45 -31.71 12.51
CA SER A 92 -12.54 -32.07 13.43
C SER A 92 -12.22 -31.71 14.89
N GLU A 93 -10.92 -31.53 15.17
CA GLU A 93 -10.43 -31.09 16.49
C GLU A 93 -10.58 -29.57 16.72
N LEU A 94 -10.87 -28.78 15.67
CA LEU A 94 -10.90 -27.33 15.78
C LEU A 94 -12.21 -26.83 16.36
N LEU A 95 -12.07 -25.98 17.37
CA LEU A 95 -13.14 -25.17 17.96
C LEU A 95 -12.99 -23.71 17.53
N ASP A 96 -14.09 -22.97 17.50
CA ASP A 96 -14.04 -21.54 17.40
C ASP A 96 -13.44 -20.90 18.67
N VAL A 97 -12.99 -19.67 18.59
CA VAL A 97 -12.32 -18.97 19.71
C VAL A 97 -13.26 -18.83 20.92
N GLU A 98 -14.55 -18.70 20.66
CA GLU A 98 -15.59 -18.45 21.67
C GLU A 98 -16.10 -19.75 22.33
N ASP A 99 -15.84 -20.90 21.71
CA ASP A 99 -16.32 -22.19 22.20
C ASP A 99 -15.64 -22.62 23.52
N GLU A 100 -16.35 -23.36 24.35
CA GLU A 100 -15.74 -23.99 25.52
C GLU A 100 -14.76 -25.11 25.10
N LEU A 101 -13.64 -25.20 25.81
CA LEU A 101 -12.62 -26.20 25.50
C LEU A 101 -13.10 -27.60 25.88
N GLU A 102 -13.12 -28.50 24.93
CA GLU A 102 -13.48 -29.90 25.09
C GLU A 102 -12.27 -30.83 25.07
N PRO A 103 -12.31 -32.00 25.73
CA PRO A 103 -11.25 -33.00 25.63
C PRO A 103 -10.97 -33.41 24.17
N GLY A 104 -9.71 -33.40 23.76
CA GLY A 104 -9.31 -33.76 22.39
C GLY A 104 -9.54 -32.66 21.34
N LYS A 105 -10.03 -31.48 21.75
CA LYS A 105 -10.23 -30.33 20.87
C LYS A 105 -9.22 -29.22 21.15
N ILE A 106 -8.95 -28.42 20.14
CA ILE A 106 -8.10 -27.23 20.22
C ILE A 106 -8.79 -26.04 19.52
N ARG A 107 -8.50 -24.81 19.95
CA ARG A 107 -9.03 -23.64 19.27
C ARG A 107 -8.30 -23.35 17.98
N ASN A 108 -9.05 -22.95 16.95
CA ASN A 108 -8.50 -22.48 15.69
C ASN A 108 -7.70 -21.18 15.89
N SER A 109 -6.39 -21.28 15.99
CA SER A 109 -5.48 -20.11 16.11
C SER A 109 -4.95 -19.64 14.75
N ASN A 110 -4.80 -20.57 13.77
CA ASN A 110 -4.24 -20.27 12.46
C ASN A 110 -5.15 -19.35 11.65
N GLY A 111 -6.45 -19.59 11.63
CA GLY A 111 -7.40 -18.76 10.90
C GLY A 111 -7.33 -17.28 11.30
N PRO A 112 -7.53 -16.94 12.58
CA PRO A 112 -7.40 -15.56 13.07
C PRO A 112 -6.03 -14.93 12.81
N MET A 113 -4.94 -15.70 12.96
CA MET A 113 -3.58 -15.22 12.69
C MET A 113 -3.40 -14.84 11.20
N ILE A 114 -3.76 -15.73 10.28
CA ILE A 114 -3.64 -15.47 8.83
C ILE A 114 -4.55 -14.31 8.42
N LYS A 115 -5.78 -14.26 8.98
CA LYS A 115 -6.70 -13.14 8.77
C LYS A 115 -6.09 -11.80 9.18
N ALA A 116 -5.43 -11.75 10.33
CA ALA A 116 -4.75 -10.55 10.82
C ALA A 116 -3.59 -10.14 9.89
N LEU A 117 -2.78 -11.11 9.42
CA LEU A 117 -1.70 -10.87 8.49
C LEU A 117 -2.20 -10.32 7.14
N ALA A 118 -3.24 -10.93 6.56
CA ALA A 118 -3.83 -10.48 5.31
C ALA A 118 -4.43 -9.06 5.44
N LYS A 119 -5.14 -8.79 6.53
CA LYS A 119 -5.67 -7.44 6.83
C LYS A 119 -4.57 -6.39 7.01
N LYS A 120 -3.43 -6.75 7.60
CA LYS A 120 -2.29 -5.84 7.77
C LYS A 120 -1.76 -5.31 6.43
N ILE A 121 -1.83 -6.09 5.36
CA ILE A 121 -1.47 -5.66 4.00
C ILE A 121 -2.69 -5.14 3.20
N GLY A 122 -3.83 -4.98 3.87
CA GLY A 122 -5.04 -4.36 3.33
C GLY A 122 -5.81 -5.25 2.36
N LEU A 123 -5.80 -6.58 2.57
CA LEU A 123 -6.62 -7.52 1.81
C LEU A 123 -8.00 -7.71 2.47
N GLU A 124 -9.01 -7.97 1.66
CA GLU A 124 -10.31 -8.45 2.12
C GLU A 124 -10.23 -9.96 2.39
N VAL A 125 -10.81 -10.39 3.53
CA VAL A 125 -10.67 -11.77 4.00
C VAL A 125 -12.02 -12.35 4.39
N GLY A 126 -12.43 -13.41 3.69
CA GLY A 126 -13.47 -14.36 4.10
C GLY A 126 -12.87 -15.49 4.94
N THR A 127 -13.63 -16.00 5.89
CA THR A 127 -13.25 -17.18 6.71
C THR A 127 -14.29 -18.26 6.59
N TYR A 128 -13.84 -19.49 6.39
CA TYR A 128 -14.65 -20.68 6.23
C TYR A 128 -14.10 -21.76 7.15
N GLN A 129 -14.97 -22.66 7.57
CA GLN A 129 -14.58 -23.83 8.34
C GLN A 129 -15.11 -25.07 7.62
N LEU A 130 -14.27 -26.10 7.47
CA LEU A 130 -14.68 -27.40 6.96
C LEU A 130 -15.08 -28.30 8.13
N GLN A 131 -16.30 -28.84 8.05
CA GLN A 131 -16.71 -29.96 8.89
C GLN A 131 -16.32 -31.27 8.16
N GLN A 132 -15.39 -32.01 8.75
CA GLN A 132 -14.70 -33.12 8.09
C GLN A 132 -15.55 -34.37 7.77
N ASP A 133 -16.82 -34.44 8.18
CA ASP A 133 -17.59 -35.65 8.10
C ASP A 133 -18.19 -35.96 6.71
N ASN A 134 -17.98 -35.06 5.72
CA ASN A 134 -18.56 -35.25 4.40
C ASN A 134 -17.72 -34.53 3.32
N LEU A 135 -17.11 -35.35 2.44
CA LEU A 135 -16.33 -34.91 1.30
C LEU A 135 -17.11 -33.94 0.38
N GLU A 136 -18.38 -34.26 0.13
CA GLU A 136 -19.22 -33.47 -0.78
C GLU A 136 -19.48 -32.04 -0.23
N SER A 137 -19.74 -31.93 1.08
CA SER A 137 -19.86 -30.60 1.74
C SER A 137 -18.55 -29.85 1.74
N SER A 138 -17.43 -30.52 1.92
CA SER A 138 -16.08 -29.92 1.86
C SER A 138 -15.76 -29.38 0.47
N ILE A 139 -16.06 -30.14 -0.58
CA ILE A 139 -15.95 -29.71 -1.98
C ILE A 139 -16.80 -28.45 -2.22
N GLN A 140 -18.02 -28.40 -1.69
CA GLN A 140 -18.90 -27.25 -1.90
C GLN A 140 -18.34 -25.99 -1.23
N VAL A 141 -17.84 -26.07 0.01
CA VAL A 141 -17.21 -24.94 0.71
C VAL A 141 -16.00 -24.42 -0.04
N VAL A 142 -15.15 -25.31 -0.58
CA VAL A 142 -13.98 -24.88 -1.38
C VAL A 142 -14.43 -24.21 -2.68
N LYS A 143 -15.44 -24.76 -3.37
CA LYS A 143 -16.00 -24.15 -4.58
C LYS A 143 -16.60 -22.78 -4.30
N ASP A 144 -17.35 -22.63 -3.22
CA ASP A 144 -17.94 -21.35 -2.82
C ASP A 144 -16.84 -20.31 -2.51
N ALA A 145 -15.79 -20.71 -1.79
CA ALA A 145 -14.64 -19.86 -1.52
C ALA A 145 -13.93 -19.42 -2.81
N LEU A 146 -13.68 -20.37 -3.73
CA LEU A 146 -13.06 -20.07 -5.04
C LEU A 146 -13.92 -19.21 -5.95
N SER A 147 -15.25 -19.28 -5.81
CA SER A 147 -16.16 -18.44 -6.61
C SER A 147 -16.24 -17.00 -6.15
N GLN A 148 -15.92 -16.73 -4.87
CA GLN A 148 -16.07 -15.42 -4.24
C GLN A 148 -14.74 -14.73 -3.95
N HIS A 149 -13.62 -15.45 -4.01
CA HIS A 149 -12.29 -14.95 -3.67
C HIS A 149 -11.24 -15.31 -4.73
N ASP A 150 -10.24 -14.45 -4.86
CA ASP A 150 -9.14 -14.63 -5.82
C ASP A 150 -8.08 -15.63 -5.31
N ILE A 151 -7.95 -15.76 -3.99
CA ILE A 151 -6.97 -16.63 -3.34
C ILE A 151 -7.66 -17.42 -2.24
N VAL A 152 -7.39 -18.72 -2.18
CA VAL A 152 -7.84 -19.60 -1.09
C VAL A 152 -6.62 -20.13 -0.34
N ILE A 153 -6.61 -19.94 0.97
CA ILE A 153 -5.58 -20.46 1.89
C ILE A 153 -6.23 -21.50 2.79
N THR A 154 -5.72 -22.70 2.79
CA THR A 154 -6.19 -23.76 3.67
C THR A 154 -5.21 -23.99 4.82
N THR A 155 -5.72 -24.32 6.00
CA THR A 155 -4.92 -24.70 7.18
C THR A 155 -5.43 -26.02 7.75
N GLY A 156 -4.55 -26.99 7.96
CA GLY A 156 -4.90 -28.35 8.33
C GLY A 156 -5.27 -29.22 7.10
N GLY A 157 -5.63 -30.48 7.31
CA GLY A 157 -6.15 -31.38 6.29
C GLY A 157 -5.21 -31.73 5.14
N VAL A 158 -3.91 -31.56 5.30
CA VAL A 158 -2.88 -31.80 4.26
C VAL A 158 -1.94 -32.95 4.61
N SER A 159 -2.25 -33.72 5.65
CA SER A 159 -1.47 -34.85 6.08
C SER A 159 -1.96 -36.17 5.40
N VAL A 160 -1.34 -37.27 5.72
CA VAL A 160 -1.67 -38.63 5.18
C VAL A 160 -2.77 -39.33 5.98
N GLY A 161 -3.61 -38.60 6.70
CA GLY A 161 -4.72 -39.18 7.48
C GLY A 161 -5.92 -39.55 6.58
N ASP A 162 -6.64 -40.59 6.95
CA ASP A 162 -7.81 -41.14 6.21
C ASP A 162 -8.97 -40.11 6.06
N PHE A 163 -8.91 -38.98 6.75
CA PHE A 163 -9.92 -37.93 6.73
C PHE A 163 -9.40 -36.57 6.17
N ASP A 164 -8.19 -36.57 5.59
CA ASP A 164 -7.61 -35.37 4.98
C ASP A 164 -8.03 -35.25 3.51
N TYR A 165 -9.25 -34.78 3.26
CA TYR A 165 -9.85 -34.70 1.93
C TYR A 165 -9.26 -33.60 1.02
N LEU A 166 -8.47 -32.65 1.54
CA LEU A 166 -7.92 -31.55 0.71
C LEU A 166 -7.08 -32.06 -0.48
N PRO A 167 -6.24 -33.13 -0.36
CA PRO A 167 -5.50 -33.63 -1.51
C PRO A 167 -6.39 -34.22 -2.62
N GLU A 168 -7.61 -34.63 -2.30
CA GLU A 168 -8.58 -35.15 -3.27
C GLU A 168 -9.44 -34.07 -3.91
N ILE A 169 -9.47 -32.88 -3.27
CA ILE A 169 -10.25 -31.70 -3.73
C ILE A 169 -9.47 -30.86 -4.74
N TYR A 170 -8.14 -30.89 -4.67
CA TYR A 170 -7.23 -30.17 -5.56
C TYR A 170 -6.79 -31.06 -6.74
#